data_d0958bfa495256299b2881698f0f2e49
#
_entry.id   d0958bfa495256299b2881698f0f2e49
#
_cell.length_a   1.000
_cell.length_b   1.000
_cell.length_c   1.000
_cell.angle_alpha   90.00
_cell.angle_beta   90.00
_cell.angle_gamma   90.00
#
_symmetry.space_group_name_H-M   'P 1'
#
loop_
_entity.id
_entity.type
_entity.pdbx_description
1 polymer ?
#
loop_
_entity_poly.entity_id
_entity_poly.type
_entity_poly.pdbx_seq_one_letter_code
_entity_poly.pdbx_strand_id
1 'polypeptide(L)'
;SYIYPGQVLTIPTSSGQNPGYFLYTVQRGDTLFLIGKKFGVNYRDIMSFNGIWNSTIYPGQVLKIPTSRTTVGSRGSFSWRDIELMARVVSAEARGEPFVGQVAVAAVILNRLRSPLFPNTIAGIVYQPWAFTAVYDGQINAPPTSSAYEAVAAATRGWDPTGGALYYWNPAKATNPWMWTRQITAVIGNHIFAR
;
A
#
# COMPACT_ATOMS: atom_id res chain seq x y z
N SER A 1 31.14 -31.54 6.42
CA SER A 1 29.86 -31.11 7.05
C SER A 1 28.75 -31.34 6.02
N TYR A 2 27.73 -32.09 6.41
CA TYR A 2 26.57 -32.35 5.55
C TYR A 2 25.53 -31.27 5.78
N ILE A 3 24.92 -30.79 4.69
CA ILE A 3 23.82 -29.82 4.72
C ILE A 3 22.52 -30.61 4.56
N TYR A 4 21.54 -30.39 5.46
CA TYR A 4 20.25 -31.08 5.44
C TYR A 4 19.16 -30.17 4.84
N PRO A 5 18.17 -30.75 4.15
CA PRO A 5 17.01 -29.98 3.67
C PRO A 5 16.32 -29.25 4.83
N GLY A 6 16.13 -27.93 4.69
CA GLY A 6 15.52 -27.06 5.72
C GLY A 6 16.54 -26.38 6.65
N GLN A 7 17.84 -26.61 6.49
CA GLN A 7 18.87 -25.92 7.25
C GLN A 7 19.02 -24.48 6.78
N VAL A 8 18.96 -23.53 7.71
CA VAL A 8 19.23 -22.11 7.44
C VAL A 8 20.72 -21.89 7.44
N LEU A 9 21.30 -21.58 6.30
CA LEU A 9 22.71 -21.20 6.19
C LEU A 9 22.83 -19.68 6.21
N THR A 10 23.55 -19.16 7.20
CA THR A 10 23.98 -17.75 7.20
C THR A 10 25.24 -17.65 6.33
N ILE A 11 25.15 -17.02 5.17
CA ILE A 11 26.31 -16.70 4.34
C ILE A 11 26.91 -15.41 4.87
N PRO A 12 28.13 -15.41 5.46
CA PRO A 12 28.80 -14.19 5.84
C PRO A 12 29.16 -13.41 4.58
N THR A 13 28.53 -12.24 4.36
CA THR A 13 28.96 -11.30 3.35
C THR A 13 30.20 -10.56 3.89
N SER A 14 31.30 -10.66 3.17
CA SER A 14 32.56 -9.95 3.44
C SER A 14 32.39 -8.47 3.11
N SER A 15 31.74 -7.72 3.98
CA SER A 15 31.90 -6.27 4.18
C SER A 15 30.82 -5.85 5.18
N GLY A 16 31.20 -5.41 6.33
CA GLY A 16 30.54 -5.03 7.56
C GLY A 16 29.18 -4.32 7.56
N GLN A 17 28.28 -4.60 6.63
CA GLN A 17 26.88 -4.20 6.69
C GLN A 17 26.01 -5.46 6.59
N ASN A 18 25.41 -5.85 7.70
CA ASN A 18 24.33 -6.82 7.69
C ASN A 18 23.21 -6.26 6.79
N PRO A 19 22.86 -6.94 5.67
CA PRO A 19 21.87 -6.41 4.72
C PRO A 19 20.47 -6.25 5.31
N GLY A 20 20.29 -6.49 6.61
CA GLY A 20 19.03 -6.36 7.33
C GLY A 20 18.01 -7.45 6.97
N TYR A 21 18.42 -8.47 6.21
CA TYR A 21 17.59 -9.62 5.86
C TYR A 21 18.44 -10.87 5.60
N PHE A 22 17.79 -12.04 5.63
CA PHE A 22 18.32 -13.28 5.08
C PHE A 22 17.40 -13.83 3.98
N LEU A 23 17.90 -14.72 3.14
CA LEU A 23 17.13 -15.35 2.08
C LEU A 23 16.47 -16.63 2.58
N TYR A 24 15.21 -16.82 2.24
CA TYR A 24 14.43 -18.02 2.52
C TYR A 24 13.77 -18.54 1.25
N THR A 25 13.98 -19.83 0.94
CA THR A 25 13.29 -20.49 -0.17
C THR A 25 11.99 -21.09 0.33
N VAL A 26 10.87 -20.65 -0.25
CA VAL A 26 9.53 -21.13 0.07
C VAL A 26 9.42 -22.62 -0.15
N GLN A 27 8.93 -23.34 0.84
CA GLN A 27 8.69 -24.78 0.81
C GLN A 27 7.23 -25.10 0.47
N ARG A 28 6.96 -26.33 0.05
CA ARG A 28 5.57 -26.77 -0.18
C ARG A 28 4.79 -26.71 1.14
N GLY A 29 3.62 -26.06 1.12
CA GLY A 29 2.78 -25.85 2.29
C GLY A 29 3.10 -24.58 3.08
N ASP A 30 4.14 -23.82 2.71
CA ASP A 30 4.39 -22.52 3.33
C ASP A 30 3.30 -21.52 2.94
N THR A 31 3.03 -20.64 3.90
CA THR A 31 2.31 -19.39 3.68
C THR A 31 3.15 -18.24 4.25
N LEU A 32 2.94 -17.03 3.77
CA LEU A 32 3.63 -15.86 4.34
C LEU A 32 3.41 -15.74 5.86
N PHE A 33 2.23 -16.12 6.34
CA PHE A 33 1.90 -16.14 7.77
C PHE A 33 2.76 -17.17 8.53
N LEU A 34 2.87 -18.41 8.03
CA LEU A 34 3.66 -19.46 8.67
C LEU A 34 5.16 -19.13 8.65
N ILE A 35 5.66 -18.57 7.55
CA ILE A 35 7.03 -18.07 7.43
C ILE A 35 7.27 -16.95 8.45
N GLY A 36 6.35 -15.98 8.53
CA GLY A 36 6.43 -14.91 9.52
C GLY A 36 6.47 -15.43 10.96
N LYS A 37 5.61 -16.40 11.30
CA LYS A 37 5.61 -17.07 12.60
C LYS A 37 6.91 -17.81 12.87
N LYS A 38 7.44 -18.54 11.88
CA LYS A 38 8.70 -19.30 11.97
C LYS A 38 9.90 -18.41 12.30
N PHE A 39 9.96 -17.20 11.74
CA PHE A 39 11.09 -16.30 11.88
C PHE A 39 10.85 -15.13 12.83
N GLY A 40 9.70 -15.09 13.51
CA GLY A 40 9.37 -14.02 14.45
C GLY A 40 9.14 -12.65 13.78
N VAL A 41 8.78 -12.65 12.50
CA VAL A 41 8.58 -11.45 11.67
C VAL A 41 7.11 -11.37 11.27
N ASN A 42 6.56 -10.16 11.21
CA ASN A 42 5.22 -10.00 10.66
C ASN A 42 5.24 -10.38 9.16
N TYR A 43 4.32 -11.25 8.73
CA TYR A 43 4.24 -11.66 7.32
C TYR A 43 4.05 -10.48 6.36
N ARG A 44 3.44 -9.39 6.84
CA ARG A 44 3.26 -8.15 6.09
C ARG A 44 4.59 -7.41 5.87
N ASP A 45 5.51 -7.51 6.83
CA ASP A 45 6.86 -6.96 6.67
C ASP A 45 7.64 -7.77 5.61
N ILE A 46 7.43 -9.10 5.57
CA ILE A 46 7.98 -9.95 4.51
C ILE A 46 7.42 -9.52 3.15
N MET A 47 6.11 -9.31 3.04
CA MET A 47 5.47 -8.85 1.81
C MET A 47 6.05 -7.52 1.33
N SER A 48 6.04 -6.52 2.19
CA SER A 48 6.56 -5.17 1.91
C SER A 48 8.03 -5.21 1.48
N PHE A 49 8.85 -5.97 2.19
CA PHE A 49 10.29 -6.07 1.93
C PHE A 49 10.62 -6.75 0.58
N ASN A 50 9.72 -7.60 0.09
CA ASN A 50 9.84 -8.31 -1.18
C ASN A 50 9.02 -7.70 -2.32
N GLY A 51 8.30 -6.61 -2.10
CA GLY A 51 7.41 -6.02 -3.10
C GLY A 51 6.25 -6.95 -3.50
N ILE A 52 5.82 -7.81 -2.59
CA ILE A 52 4.71 -8.75 -2.80
C ILE A 52 3.43 -8.09 -2.31
N TRP A 53 2.47 -7.89 -3.18
CA TRP A 53 1.22 -7.18 -2.88
C TRP A 53 0.02 -8.11 -2.74
N ASN A 54 0.16 -9.38 -3.10
CA ASN A 54 -0.81 -10.43 -2.82
C ASN A 54 -0.19 -11.47 -1.88
N SER A 55 -1.01 -12.28 -1.21
CA SER A 55 -0.53 -13.30 -0.27
C SER A 55 -0.06 -14.59 -0.95
N THR A 56 -0.06 -14.65 -2.29
CA THR A 56 0.31 -15.85 -3.03
C THR A 56 1.82 -15.95 -3.16
N ILE A 57 2.37 -17.06 -2.68
CA ILE A 57 3.77 -17.45 -2.84
C ILE A 57 3.84 -18.87 -3.37
N TYR A 58 4.93 -19.20 -4.04
CA TYR A 58 5.09 -20.51 -4.70
C TYR A 58 6.30 -21.25 -4.14
N PRO A 59 6.26 -22.59 -4.02
CA PRO A 59 7.42 -23.40 -3.69
C PRO A 59 8.59 -23.08 -4.62
N GLY A 60 9.80 -22.92 -4.06
CA GLY A 60 10.99 -22.50 -4.80
C GLY A 60 11.19 -20.98 -4.90
N GLN A 61 10.18 -20.18 -4.60
CA GLN A 61 10.32 -18.72 -4.56
C GLN A 61 11.30 -18.31 -3.44
N VAL A 62 12.23 -17.40 -3.73
CA VAL A 62 13.18 -16.88 -2.75
C VAL A 62 12.63 -15.58 -2.17
N LEU A 63 12.48 -15.54 -0.85
CA LEU A 63 12.03 -14.38 -0.10
C LEU A 63 13.16 -13.79 0.75
N LYS A 64 13.26 -12.48 0.79
CA LYS A 64 14.06 -11.72 1.75
C LYS A 64 13.29 -11.61 3.06
N ILE A 65 13.80 -12.20 4.12
CA ILE A 65 13.19 -12.15 5.46
C ILE A 65 13.95 -11.11 6.30
N PRO A 66 13.32 -10.02 6.74
CA PRO A 66 13.98 -9.00 7.53
C PRO A 66 14.47 -9.57 8.86
N THR A 67 15.73 -9.26 9.26
CA THR A 67 16.39 -9.78 10.49
C THR A 67 16.04 -8.97 11.74
N SER A 68 15.44 -7.81 11.58
CA SER A 68 14.98 -6.97 12.68
C SER A 68 13.52 -6.60 12.45
N ARG A 69 12.80 -6.24 13.51
CA ARG A 69 11.63 -5.37 13.38
C ARG A 69 12.11 -4.08 12.73
N THR A 70 12.28 -4.12 11.45
CA THR A 70 12.47 -2.92 10.67
C THR A 70 11.09 -2.25 10.66
N THR A 71 10.85 -1.40 11.66
CA THR A 71 10.18 -0.17 11.31
C THR A 71 11.00 0.34 10.13
N VAL A 72 10.54 0.16 8.90
CA VAL A 72 11.17 0.75 7.72
C VAL A 72 10.93 2.25 7.85
N GLY A 73 11.70 2.84 8.78
CA GLY A 73 11.77 4.26 9.06
C GLY A 73 12.90 4.86 8.24
N SER A 74 12.90 4.65 6.95
CA SER A 74 13.54 5.59 6.03
C SER A 74 12.59 6.76 5.89
N ARG A 75 13.09 7.97 6.09
CA ARG A 75 12.35 9.21 5.80
C ARG A 75 11.76 9.08 4.39
N GLY A 76 10.42 8.82 4.31
CA GLY A 76 9.70 8.67 3.05
C GLY A 76 9.08 7.30 2.78
N SER A 77 9.24 6.28 3.62
CA SER A 77 8.57 4.98 3.41
C SER A 77 7.34 4.87 4.30
N PHE A 78 6.20 4.53 3.67
CA PHE A 78 4.95 4.25 4.35
C PHE A 78 5.04 2.91 5.08
N SER A 79 4.44 2.81 6.28
CA SER A 79 4.29 1.53 6.96
C SER A 79 3.36 0.61 6.17
N TRP A 80 3.45 -0.71 6.42
CA TRP A 80 2.48 -1.63 5.81
C TRP A 80 1.03 -1.25 6.16
N ARG A 81 0.78 -0.79 7.39
CA ARG A 81 -0.56 -0.35 7.82
C ARG A 81 -1.07 0.80 6.97
N ASP A 82 -0.19 1.76 6.62
CA ASP A 82 -0.54 2.87 5.75
C ASP A 82 -0.85 2.38 4.33
N ILE A 83 -0.01 1.51 3.77
CA ILE A 83 -0.22 0.91 2.44
C ILE A 83 -1.53 0.11 2.40
N GLU A 84 -1.78 -0.74 3.39
CA GLU A 84 -3.01 -1.52 3.48
C GLU A 84 -4.24 -0.63 3.59
N LEU A 85 -4.18 0.40 4.43
CA LEU A 85 -5.29 1.32 4.62
C LEU A 85 -5.59 2.11 3.34
N MET A 86 -4.56 2.62 2.66
CA MET A 86 -4.72 3.27 1.35
C MET A 86 -5.32 2.29 0.32
N ALA A 87 -4.83 1.04 0.27
CA ALA A 87 -5.34 0.05 -0.68
C ALA A 87 -6.81 -0.31 -0.40
N ARG A 88 -7.26 -0.35 0.85
CA ARG A 88 -8.66 -0.53 1.22
C ARG A 88 -9.53 0.61 0.70
N VAL A 89 -9.10 1.85 0.89
CA VAL A 89 -9.80 3.02 0.34
C VAL A 89 -9.87 2.95 -1.17
N VAL A 90 -8.74 2.75 -1.85
CA VAL A 90 -8.68 2.67 -3.33
C VAL A 90 -9.58 1.55 -3.85
N SER A 91 -9.54 0.37 -3.20
CA SER A 91 -10.37 -0.77 -3.60
C SER A 91 -11.87 -0.50 -3.44
N ALA A 92 -12.26 0.24 -2.41
CA ALA A 92 -13.67 0.56 -2.17
C ALA A 92 -14.17 1.71 -3.06
N GLU A 93 -13.39 2.78 -3.18
CA GLU A 93 -13.79 4.00 -3.90
C GLU A 93 -13.60 3.90 -5.42
N ALA A 94 -12.65 3.08 -5.89
CA ALA A 94 -12.23 3.05 -7.29
C ALA A 94 -12.19 1.64 -7.91
N ARG A 95 -12.91 0.66 -7.35
CA ARG A 95 -12.92 -0.73 -7.85
C ARG A 95 -13.33 -0.85 -9.31
N GLY A 96 -14.28 -0.04 -9.75
CA GLY A 96 -14.78 -0.02 -11.13
C GLY A 96 -14.02 0.92 -12.06
N GLU A 97 -13.01 1.62 -11.57
CA GLU A 97 -12.25 2.58 -12.34
C GLU A 97 -11.09 1.93 -13.10
N PRO A 98 -10.67 2.51 -14.23
CA PRO A 98 -9.40 2.16 -14.86
C PRO A 98 -8.24 2.26 -13.88
N PHE A 99 -7.14 1.54 -14.11
CA PHE A 99 -5.98 1.54 -13.21
C PHE A 99 -5.46 2.95 -12.89
N VAL A 100 -5.43 3.85 -13.89
CA VAL A 100 -5.07 5.26 -13.70
C VAL A 100 -6.01 5.98 -12.73
N GLY A 101 -7.30 5.64 -12.70
CA GLY A 101 -8.28 6.18 -11.75
C GLY A 101 -8.03 5.68 -10.32
N GLN A 102 -7.62 4.43 -10.18
CA GLN A 102 -7.21 3.87 -8.89
C GLN A 102 -5.94 4.57 -8.36
N VAL A 103 -4.95 4.80 -9.22
CA VAL A 103 -3.74 5.58 -8.90
C VAL A 103 -4.11 7.01 -8.50
N ALA A 104 -5.07 7.61 -9.19
CA ALA A 104 -5.54 8.97 -8.90
C ALA A 104 -6.13 9.10 -7.49
N VAL A 105 -6.94 8.14 -7.05
CA VAL A 105 -7.49 8.13 -5.67
C VAL A 105 -6.36 7.97 -4.64
N ALA A 106 -5.39 7.08 -4.88
CA ALA A 106 -4.22 6.94 -4.01
C ALA A 106 -3.39 8.24 -3.95
N ALA A 107 -3.20 8.91 -5.09
CA ALA A 107 -2.47 10.17 -5.18
C ALA A 107 -3.15 11.29 -4.38
N VAL A 108 -4.49 11.38 -4.38
CA VAL A 108 -5.22 12.36 -3.55
C VAL A 108 -4.92 12.16 -2.06
N ILE A 109 -4.88 10.91 -1.57
CA ILE A 109 -4.52 10.64 -0.17
C ILE A 109 -3.11 11.16 0.13
N LEU A 110 -2.15 10.91 -0.76
CA LEU A 110 -0.77 11.36 -0.59
C LEU A 110 -0.62 12.88 -0.73
N ASN A 111 -1.41 13.52 -1.57
CA ASN A 111 -1.43 14.98 -1.71
C ASN A 111 -2.00 15.63 -0.45
N ARG A 112 -3.07 15.07 0.13
CA ARG A 112 -3.60 15.51 1.43
C ARG A 112 -2.54 15.39 2.52
N LEU A 113 -1.78 14.29 2.55
CA LEU A 113 -0.70 14.07 3.53
C LEU A 113 0.40 15.15 3.47
N ARG A 114 0.66 15.69 2.27
CA ARG A 114 1.65 16.76 2.04
C ARG A 114 1.08 18.16 2.27
N SER A 115 -0.23 18.29 2.33
CA SER A 115 -0.93 19.56 2.48
C SER A 115 -1.11 19.93 3.96
N PRO A 116 -0.81 21.17 4.38
CA PRO A 116 -1.06 21.61 5.74
C PRO A 116 -2.55 21.74 6.10
N LEU A 117 -3.45 21.60 5.13
CA LEU A 117 -4.90 21.66 5.31
C LEU A 117 -5.49 20.34 5.83
N PHE A 118 -4.71 19.26 5.89
CA PHE A 118 -5.17 17.93 6.24
C PHE A 118 -4.31 17.34 7.37
N PRO A 119 -4.80 16.28 8.04
CA PRO A 119 -4.00 15.53 9.01
C PRO A 119 -2.69 15.03 8.40
N ASN A 120 -1.64 14.96 9.20
CA ASN A 120 -0.30 14.54 8.79
C ASN A 120 -0.06 13.02 8.90
N THR A 121 -1.13 12.22 8.94
CA THR A 121 -1.07 10.74 8.94
C THR A 121 -2.10 10.17 7.98
N ILE A 122 -1.80 9.03 7.37
CA ILE A 122 -2.73 8.32 6.47
C ILE A 122 -4.03 7.98 7.21
N ALA A 123 -3.93 7.45 8.43
CA ALA A 123 -5.12 7.14 9.23
C ALA A 123 -5.96 8.39 9.54
N GLY A 124 -5.31 9.50 9.89
CA GLY A 124 -6.00 10.76 10.14
C GLY A 124 -6.76 11.27 8.91
N ILE A 125 -6.17 11.14 7.71
CA ILE A 125 -6.80 11.53 6.45
C ILE A 125 -7.97 10.61 6.12
N VAL A 126 -7.78 9.29 6.24
CA VAL A 126 -8.81 8.31 5.86
C VAL A 126 -10.02 8.36 6.78
N TYR A 127 -9.80 8.48 8.08
CA TYR A 127 -10.87 8.51 9.07
C TYR A 127 -11.39 9.92 9.38
N GLN A 128 -10.95 10.92 8.65
CA GLN A 128 -11.52 12.27 8.76
C GLN A 128 -13.01 12.23 8.39
N PRO A 129 -13.90 12.90 9.15
CA PRO A 129 -15.32 12.90 8.87
C PRO A 129 -15.63 13.26 7.40
N TRP A 130 -16.41 12.41 6.75
CA TRP A 130 -16.86 12.56 5.36
C TRP A 130 -15.77 12.55 4.27
N ALA A 131 -14.54 12.13 4.63
CA ALA A 131 -13.43 12.10 3.68
C ALA A 131 -13.59 11.01 2.59
N PHE A 132 -14.11 9.84 2.97
CA PHE A 132 -14.33 8.70 2.08
C PHE A 132 -15.62 7.97 2.44
N THR A 133 -16.44 7.68 1.45
CA THR A 133 -17.73 6.98 1.61
C THR A 133 -17.52 5.58 2.19
N ALA A 134 -16.46 4.91 1.76
CA ALA A 134 -16.08 3.57 2.17
C ALA A 134 -15.92 3.38 3.69
N VAL A 135 -15.63 4.43 4.43
CA VAL A 135 -15.53 4.39 5.90
C VAL A 135 -16.91 4.24 6.54
N TYR A 136 -17.92 4.92 5.98
CA TYR A 136 -19.28 4.96 6.55
C TYR A 136 -20.14 3.78 6.14
N ASP A 137 -19.98 3.29 4.91
CA ASP A 137 -20.76 2.16 4.41
C ASP A 137 -20.10 0.80 4.73
N GLY A 138 -18.93 0.82 5.39
CA GLY A 138 -18.22 -0.36 5.83
C GLY A 138 -17.40 -1.06 4.75
N GLN A 139 -17.38 -0.59 3.50
CA GLN A 139 -16.62 -1.20 2.42
C GLN A 139 -15.10 -1.20 2.68
N ILE A 140 -14.62 -0.27 3.50
CA ILE A 140 -13.21 -0.22 3.93
C ILE A 140 -12.74 -1.50 4.66
N ASN A 141 -13.68 -2.27 5.21
CA ASN A 141 -13.37 -3.52 5.91
C ASN A 141 -13.17 -4.71 4.96
N ALA A 142 -13.55 -4.57 3.69
CA ALA A 142 -13.33 -5.62 2.70
C ALA A 142 -11.82 -5.73 2.36
N PRO A 143 -11.33 -6.96 2.04
CA PRO A 143 -9.96 -7.13 1.57
C PRO A 143 -9.69 -6.30 0.31
N PRO A 144 -8.55 -5.60 0.21
CA PRO A 144 -8.17 -4.86 -0.98
C PRO A 144 -7.90 -5.78 -2.17
N THR A 145 -8.15 -5.29 -3.37
CA THR A 145 -7.75 -5.98 -4.61
C THR A 145 -6.25 -5.85 -4.86
N SER A 146 -5.67 -6.80 -5.63
CA SER A 146 -4.27 -6.70 -6.07
C SER A 146 -4.00 -5.40 -6.84
N SER A 147 -4.94 -4.99 -7.71
CA SER A 147 -4.86 -3.75 -8.48
C SER A 147 -4.79 -2.51 -7.57
N ALA A 148 -5.52 -2.50 -6.45
CA ALA A 148 -5.48 -1.39 -5.50
C ALA A 148 -4.09 -1.27 -4.82
N TYR A 149 -3.45 -2.39 -4.47
CA TYR A 149 -2.08 -2.38 -3.96
C TYR A 149 -1.08 -1.86 -5.00
N GLU A 150 -1.21 -2.29 -6.26
CA GLU A 150 -0.38 -1.82 -7.37
C GLU A 150 -0.55 -0.31 -7.59
N ALA A 151 -1.79 0.19 -7.51
CA ALA A 151 -2.09 1.61 -7.64
C ALA A 151 -1.47 2.44 -6.51
N VAL A 152 -1.58 1.97 -5.26
CA VAL A 152 -0.91 2.60 -4.10
C VAL A 152 0.60 2.58 -4.29
N ALA A 153 1.18 1.46 -4.73
CA ALA A 153 2.61 1.37 -4.99
C ALA A 153 3.07 2.33 -6.10
N ALA A 154 2.27 2.53 -7.14
CA ALA A 154 2.55 3.48 -8.21
C ALA A 154 2.52 4.94 -7.69
N ALA A 155 1.49 5.29 -6.91
CA ALA A 155 1.35 6.60 -6.31
C ALA A 155 2.47 6.92 -5.30
N THR A 156 2.87 5.97 -4.46
CA THR A 156 3.97 6.14 -3.49
C THR A 156 5.34 6.32 -4.17
N ARG A 157 5.50 5.82 -5.41
CA ARG A 157 6.69 6.09 -6.24
C ARG A 157 6.63 7.44 -6.97
N GLY A 158 5.57 8.23 -6.77
CA GLY A 158 5.45 9.59 -7.28
C GLY A 158 4.55 9.74 -8.50
N TRP A 159 3.86 8.68 -8.96
CA TRP A 159 2.90 8.83 -10.05
C TRP A 159 1.62 9.49 -9.53
N ASP A 160 1.41 10.74 -9.91
CA ASP A 160 0.20 11.52 -9.64
C ASP A 160 -0.45 11.99 -10.96
N PRO A 161 -1.46 11.26 -11.46
CA PRO A 161 -2.18 11.65 -12.67
C PRO A 161 -3.17 12.79 -12.44
N THR A 162 -3.36 13.24 -11.18
CA THR A 162 -4.36 14.26 -10.82
C THR A 162 -3.83 15.68 -10.90
N GLY A 163 -2.50 15.86 -11.06
CA GLY A 163 -1.88 17.18 -11.03
C GLY A 163 -1.94 17.84 -9.64
N GLY A 164 -1.88 17.04 -8.56
CA GLY A 164 -1.88 17.54 -7.18
C GLY A 164 -3.25 17.78 -6.58
N ALA A 165 -4.29 17.10 -7.06
CA ALA A 165 -5.65 17.23 -6.52
C ALA A 165 -5.73 16.86 -5.04
N LEU A 166 -6.57 17.59 -4.31
CA LEU A 166 -6.90 17.36 -2.90
C LEU A 166 -8.33 16.80 -2.74
N TYR A 167 -9.15 16.94 -3.76
CA TYR A 167 -10.56 16.54 -3.78
C TYR A 167 -10.86 15.74 -5.03
N TYR A 168 -11.83 14.83 -4.92
CA TYR A 168 -12.43 14.16 -6.08
C TYR A 168 -13.88 13.82 -5.80
N TRP A 169 -14.67 13.68 -6.86
CA TRP A 169 -16.06 13.25 -6.78
C TRP A 169 -16.52 12.63 -8.09
N ASN A 170 -17.54 11.80 -8.02
CA ASN A 170 -18.26 11.34 -9.19
C ASN A 170 -19.36 12.37 -9.51
N PRO A 171 -19.34 13.07 -10.65
CA PRO A 171 -20.30 14.11 -11.00
C PRO A 171 -21.75 13.59 -11.08
N ALA A 172 -21.96 12.31 -11.40
CA ALA A 172 -23.29 11.71 -11.43
C ALA A 172 -23.90 11.49 -10.04
N LYS A 173 -23.08 11.53 -8.97
CA LYS A 173 -23.50 11.29 -7.59
C LYS A 173 -23.33 12.51 -6.69
N ALA A 174 -22.60 13.51 -7.13
CA ALA A 174 -22.26 14.68 -6.34
C ALA A 174 -23.45 15.63 -6.22
N THR A 175 -23.89 15.85 -4.99
CA THR A 175 -25.00 16.77 -4.68
C THR A 175 -24.55 18.08 -4.02
N ASN A 176 -23.28 18.13 -3.54
CA ASN A 176 -22.78 19.31 -2.86
C ASN A 176 -22.26 20.36 -3.85
N PRO A 177 -22.92 21.57 -3.92
CA PRO A 177 -22.51 22.62 -4.86
C PRO A 177 -21.07 23.12 -4.65
N TRP A 178 -20.54 23.03 -3.42
CA TRP A 178 -19.19 23.45 -3.10
C TRP A 178 -18.12 22.72 -3.96
N MET A 179 -18.33 21.47 -4.34
CA MET A 179 -17.39 20.71 -5.16
C MET A 179 -17.14 21.40 -6.51
N TRP A 180 -18.18 21.99 -7.08
CA TRP A 180 -18.13 22.67 -8.38
C TRP A 180 -17.45 24.04 -8.33
N THR A 181 -17.15 24.57 -7.16
CA THR A 181 -16.36 25.81 -6.98
C THR A 181 -14.85 25.56 -6.97
N ARG A 182 -14.42 24.31 -6.98
CA ARG A 182 -13.00 23.93 -6.92
C ARG A 182 -12.34 24.01 -8.29
N GLN A 183 -11.05 24.32 -8.30
CA GLN A 183 -10.26 24.29 -9.54
C GLN A 183 -10.08 22.83 -9.99
N ILE A 184 -10.72 22.45 -11.08
CA ILE A 184 -10.59 21.12 -11.68
C ILE A 184 -9.17 20.99 -12.25
N THR A 185 -8.49 19.89 -11.92
CA THR A 185 -7.13 19.59 -12.38
C THR A 185 -7.09 18.38 -13.33
N ALA A 186 -8.03 17.43 -13.18
CA ALA A 186 -8.12 16.28 -14.06
C ALA A 186 -9.54 15.69 -14.08
N VAL A 187 -9.87 14.97 -15.13
CA VAL A 187 -11.04 14.09 -15.25
C VAL A 187 -10.52 12.71 -15.65
N ILE A 188 -10.72 11.71 -14.80
CA ILE A 188 -10.19 10.36 -14.98
C ILE A 188 -11.26 9.35 -14.62
N GLY A 189 -11.64 8.51 -15.60
CA GLY A 189 -12.76 7.59 -15.43
C GLY A 189 -14.06 8.33 -15.11
N ASN A 190 -14.74 7.90 -14.06
CA ASN A 190 -15.98 8.53 -13.61
C ASN A 190 -15.75 9.65 -12.57
N HIS A 191 -14.54 10.07 -12.34
CA HIS A 191 -14.20 11.05 -11.30
C HIS A 191 -13.62 12.35 -11.87
N ILE A 192 -14.04 13.45 -11.25
CA ILE A 192 -13.43 14.77 -11.38
C ILE A 192 -12.47 14.96 -10.19
N PHE A 193 -11.26 15.46 -10.48
CA PHE A 193 -10.23 15.75 -9.50
C PHE A 193 -9.97 17.25 -9.45
N ALA A 194 -9.79 17.82 -8.24
CA ALA A 194 -9.67 19.27 -8.04
C ALA A 194 -8.81 19.65 -6.83
N ARG A 195 -8.43 20.93 -6.84
CA ARG A 195 -7.75 21.60 -5.70
C ARG A 195 -8.67 22.51 -4.92
#